data_c01682910f7708bfc2fb495a06602f10
#
_entry.id   c01682910f7708bfc2fb495a06602f10
#
_cell.length_a   1.000
_cell.length_b   1.000
_cell.length_c   1.000
_cell.angle_alpha   90.00
_cell.angle_beta   90.00
_cell.angle_gamma   90.00
#
_symmetry.space_group_name_H-M   'P 1'
#
loop_
_entity.id
_entity.type
_entity.pdbx_description
1 polymer ?
#
loop_
_entity_poly.entity_id
_entity_poly.type
_entity_poly.pdbx_seq_one_letter_code
_entity_poly.pdbx_strand_id
1 'polypeptide(L)'
;MNSTVKPENDIAGTATQRPLLSRDFVLLVAGQGISLFGNVMLRFAMSMWVLDETGSATIFASVLAISIVPTILLSPFGGVLADRVNRRTIMVALDAISAVLVLASAIVFATTGFHIVAIATMQVLLAVLGAFETPTVQAALPQMFRQYGPATMRQGMAVINQVQQLSSLLPSFLGGVLYAMFGIRLMMIIAIASFAGAAALECFIRLSAPDRGDEELPTPLEDLKAGVRFLIKDRPNVFRLLLFAAALNFVLIGYSGVGFPYTIRTVLGFDTTVYGIADGLIGVSGVAGAFIAGLFAAKLTMRWLPGLMATLTLAMVPQGIVFLLPVDAWTKLVVLIVFTCGTMVASCFTNLIAVPAIQLSTPEAMAGKVMSMAAAVSMCAQPLGQMVYGWAYDQMPVAIVLFITTALFAVLTVLMVPFAKQFED
;
A
#
# COMPACT_ATOMS: atom_id res chain seq x y z
N MET A 1 -19.85 35.82 -56.06
CA MET A 1 -18.83 34.76 -56.02
C MET A 1 -19.08 33.95 -54.76
N ASN A 2 -19.81 32.86 -54.95
CA ASN A 2 -20.19 31.90 -53.90
C ASN A 2 -19.01 30.96 -53.66
N SER A 3 -18.43 30.94 -52.48
CA SER A 3 -17.57 29.85 -52.00
C SER A 3 -18.38 28.98 -51.03
N THR A 4 -18.86 27.87 -51.58
CA THR A 4 -19.50 26.76 -50.85
C THR A 4 -18.45 26.10 -49.92
N VAL A 5 -18.64 26.27 -48.61
CA VAL A 5 -17.97 25.50 -47.59
C VAL A 5 -18.63 24.11 -47.61
N LYS A 6 -17.87 23.09 -47.97
CA LYS A 6 -18.27 21.69 -47.80
C LYS A 6 -18.37 21.37 -46.31
N PRO A 7 -19.45 20.67 -45.84
CA PRO A 7 -19.47 20.13 -44.51
C PRO A 7 -18.54 18.89 -44.48
N GLU A 8 -17.57 18.93 -43.59
CA GLU A 8 -16.73 17.80 -43.21
C GLU A 8 -17.55 16.85 -42.28
N ASN A 9 -18.42 16.09 -42.92
CA ASN A 9 -19.08 14.96 -42.31
C ASN A 9 -18.51 13.71 -42.96
N ASP A 10 -17.59 13.02 -42.26
CA ASP A 10 -17.38 11.57 -42.38
C ASP A 10 -16.28 11.11 -41.44
N ILE A 11 -16.54 11.11 -40.12
CA ILE A 11 -15.90 10.19 -39.20
C ILE A 11 -16.98 9.62 -38.27
N ALA A 12 -17.95 8.94 -38.86
CA ALA A 12 -18.91 8.10 -38.14
C ALA A 12 -18.88 6.70 -38.75
N GLY A 13 -17.93 5.89 -38.34
CA GLY A 13 -17.85 4.54 -38.90
C GLY A 13 -16.71 3.69 -38.38
N THR A 14 -16.39 3.74 -37.09
CA THR A 14 -15.62 2.66 -36.50
C THR A 14 -16.28 2.22 -35.20
N ALA A 15 -16.64 0.95 -35.19
CA ALA A 15 -17.32 0.24 -34.13
C ALA A 15 -16.89 0.70 -32.74
N THR A 16 -17.86 0.93 -31.88
CA THR A 16 -17.76 1.15 -30.43
C THR A 16 -17.02 0.02 -29.75
N GLN A 17 -15.71 -0.10 -29.94
CA GLN A 17 -14.88 -0.90 -29.07
C GLN A 17 -14.86 -0.17 -27.73
N ARG A 18 -15.46 -0.78 -26.72
CA ARG A 18 -15.38 -0.30 -25.34
C ARG A 18 -13.91 -0.36 -24.93
N PRO A 19 -13.20 0.75 -24.79
CA PRO A 19 -11.73 0.74 -24.63
C PRO A 19 -11.26 0.00 -23.38
N LEU A 20 -12.09 -0.03 -22.32
CA LEU A 20 -11.86 -0.80 -21.09
C LEU A 20 -12.06 -2.32 -21.25
N LEU A 21 -12.65 -2.77 -22.35
CA LEU A 21 -12.80 -4.19 -22.70
C LEU A 21 -11.84 -4.59 -23.83
N SER A 22 -10.85 -3.73 -24.15
CA SER A 22 -9.81 -4.12 -25.09
C SER A 22 -9.04 -5.32 -24.55
N ARG A 23 -8.68 -6.24 -25.44
CA ARG A 23 -7.96 -7.49 -25.08
C ARG A 23 -6.70 -7.17 -24.26
N ASP A 24 -5.92 -6.19 -24.69
CA ASP A 24 -4.65 -5.85 -24.05
C ASP A 24 -4.85 -5.27 -22.64
N PHE A 25 -5.88 -4.45 -22.43
CA PHE A 25 -6.18 -3.92 -21.10
C PHE A 25 -6.72 -5.01 -20.16
N VAL A 26 -7.59 -5.91 -20.65
CA VAL A 26 -8.08 -7.04 -19.85
C VAL A 26 -6.94 -7.97 -19.46
N LEU A 27 -6.00 -8.26 -20.37
CA LEU A 27 -4.82 -9.05 -20.06
C LEU A 27 -3.92 -8.36 -19.02
N LEU A 28 -3.71 -7.04 -19.14
CA LEU A 28 -2.96 -6.26 -18.15
C LEU A 28 -3.61 -6.33 -16.77
N VAL A 29 -4.91 -6.08 -16.69
CA VAL A 29 -5.68 -6.11 -15.43
C VAL A 29 -5.65 -7.49 -14.79
N ALA A 30 -5.85 -8.55 -15.59
CA ALA A 30 -5.83 -9.92 -15.11
C ALA A 30 -4.41 -10.34 -14.66
N GLY A 31 -3.38 -10.05 -15.46
CA GLY A 31 -1.99 -10.33 -15.12
C GLY A 31 -1.60 -9.65 -13.80
N GLN A 32 -1.82 -8.35 -13.71
CA GLN A 32 -1.56 -7.58 -12.50
C GLN A 32 -2.34 -8.08 -11.28
N GLY A 33 -3.63 -8.38 -11.45
CA GLY A 33 -4.45 -8.89 -10.36
C GLY A 33 -3.94 -10.22 -9.81
N ILE A 34 -3.56 -11.14 -10.70
CA ILE A 34 -3.02 -12.46 -10.34
C ILE A 34 -1.63 -12.33 -9.70
N SER A 35 -0.73 -11.51 -10.27
CA SER A 35 0.62 -11.27 -9.75
C SER A 35 0.56 -10.67 -8.34
N LEU A 36 -0.19 -9.59 -8.16
CA LEU A 36 -0.38 -8.94 -6.86
C LEU A 36 -1.01 -9.88 -5.83
N PHE A 37 -2.02 -10.65 -6.22
CA PHE A 37 -2.63 -11.64 -5.34
C PHE A 37 -1.61 -12.65 -4.83
N GLY A 38 -0.81 -13.24 -5.74
CA GLY A 38 0.24 -14.19 -5.37
C GLY A 38 1.30 -13.58 -4.45
N ASN A 39 1.72 -12.34 -4.75
CA ASN A 39 2.71 -11.62 -3.97
C ASN A 39 2.22 -11.33 -2.54
N VAL A 40 1.02 -10.77 -2.38
CA VAL A 40 0.45 -10.45 -1.06
C VAL A 40 0.17 -11.71 -0.27
N MET A 41 -0.33 -12.77 -0.91
CA MET A 41 -0.55 -14.08 -0.28
C MET A 41 0.77 -14.66 0.27
N LEU A 42 1.84 -14.62 -0.54
CA LEU A 42 3.15 -15.12 -0.14
C LEU A 42 3.74 -14.28 1.00
N ARG A 43 3.66 -12.96 0.92
CA ARG A 43 4.11 -12.06 1.99
C ARG A 43 3.41 -12.35 3.30
N PHE A 44 2.08 -12.49 3.27
CA PHE A 44 1.28 -12.87 4.43
C PHE A 44 1.78 -14.18 5.03
N ALA A 45 1.88 -15.23 4.22
CA ALA A 45 2.29 -16.55 4.68
C ALA A 45 3.72 -16.58 5.25
N MET A 46 4.66 -15.90 4.60
CA MET A 46 6.04 -15.80 5.09
C MET A 46 6.13 -15.03 6.40
N SER A 47 5.35 -13.97 6.55
CA SER A 47 5.27 -13.20 7.78
C SER A 47 4.72 -14.04 8.92
N MET A 48 3.65 -14.80 8.68
CA MET A 48 3.10 -15.72 9.68
C MET A 48 4.09 -16.83 10.03
N TRP A 49 4.77 -17.40 9.05
CA TRP A 49 5.77 -18.44 9.30
C TRP A 49 6.93 -17.93 10.16
N VAL A 50 7.41 -16.71 9.89
CA VAL A 50 8.42 -16.06 10.74
C VAL A 50 7.92 -15.88 12.17
N LEU A 51 6.69 -15.43 12.33
CA LEU A 51 6.10 -15.21 13.65
C LEU A 51 5.86 -16.54 14.41
N ASP A 52 5.38 -17.58 13.73
CA ASP A 52 5.11 -18.89 14.30
C ASP A 52 6.40 -19.58 14.77
N GLU A 53 7.48 -19.49 13.99
CA GLU A 53 8.75 -20.16 14.32
C GLU A 53 9.60 -19.39 15.34
N THR A 54 9.51 -18.07 15.34
CA THR A 54 10.38 -17.25 16.21
C THR A 54 9.69 -16.74 17.47
N GLY A 55 8.37 -16.57 17.44
CA GLY A 55 7.61 -15.93 18.51
C GLY A 55 8.03 -14.49 18.81
N SER A 56 8.92 -13.87 17.99
CA SER A 56 9.49 -12.55 18.22
C SER A 56 8.88 -11.49 17.33
N ALA A 57 8.33 -10.46 17.95
CA ALA A 57 7.83 -9.29 17.25
C ALA A 57 8.97 -8.50 16.55
N THR A 58 10.16 -8.46 17.14
CA THR A 58 11.34 -7.78 16.56
C THR A 58 11.78 -8.44 15.26
N ILE A 59 11.89 -9.78 15.23
CA ILE A 59 12.32 -10.52 14.05
C ILE A 59 11.26 -10.38 12.95
N PHE A 60 9.99 -10.57 13.29
CA PHE A 60 8.87 -10.37 12.39
C PHE A 60 8.86 -8.95 11.77
N ALA A 61 8.98 -7.92 12.61
CA ALA A 61 9.04 -6.53 12.19
C ALA A 61 10.26 -6.24 11.31
N SER A 62 11.41 -6.83 11.61
CA SER A 62 12.64 -6.64 10.84
C SER A 62 12.50 -7.19 9.42
N VAL A 63 11.87 -8.36 9.25
CA VAL A 63 11.61 -8.94 7.93
C VAL A 63 10.64 -8.07 7.13
N LEU A 64 9.60 -7.54 7.76
CA LEU A 64 8.68 -6.61 7.10
C LEU A 64 9.37 -5.30 6.71
N ALA A 65 10.12 -4.70 7.63
CA ALA A 65 10.80 -3.43 7.41
C ALA A 65 11.85 -3.50 6.31
N ILE A 66 12.69 -4.55 6.30
CA ILE A 66 13.74 -4.70 5.29
C ILE A 66 13.17 -4.92 3.89
N SER A 67 11.95 -5.47 3.78
CA SER A 67 11.26 -5.67 2.51
C SER A 67 10.74 -4.36 1.89
N ILE A 68 10.56 -3.29 2.67
CA ILE A 68 10.07 -2.00 2.17
C ILE A 68 11.23 -1.14 1.64
N VAL A 69 12.43 -1.27 2.21
CA VAL A 69 13.60 -0.43 1.88
C VAL A 69 13.94 -0.44 0.38
N PRO A 70 14.02 -1.59 -0.30
CA PRO A 70 14.29 -1.61 -1.74
C PRO A 70 13.23 -0.85 -2.55
N THR A 71 11.97 -0.99 -2.19
CA THR A 71 10.88 -0.30 -2.88
C THR A 71 11.03 1.22 -2.78
N ILE A 72 11.38 1.75 -1.60
CA ILE A 72 11.61 3.19 -1.41
C ILE A 72 12.79 3.69 -2.26
N LEU A 73 13.89 2.94 -2.27
CA LEU A 73 15.13 3.37 -2.94
C LEU A 73 15.08 3.20 -4.46
N LEU A 74 14.43 2.14 -4.96
CA LEU A 74 14.50 1.74 -6.36
C LEU A 74 13.27 2.16 -7.19
N SER A 75 12.13 2.47 -6.58
CA SER A 75 10.93 2.89 -7.30
C SER A 75 11.15 4.06 -8.28
N PRO A 76 11.96 5.11 -7.98
CA PRO A 76 12.26 6.17 -8.94
C PRO A 76 12.98 5.67 -10.20
N PHE A 77 13.84 4.65 -10.06
CA PHE A 77 14.55 4.05 -11.19
C PHE A 77 13.63 3.17 -12.05
N GLY A 78 12.55 2.65 -11.46
CA GLY A 78 11.52 1.90 -12.17
C GLY A 78 10.85 2.73 -13.26
N GLY A 79 10.56 4.00 -12.99
CA GLY A 79 10.03 4.94 -13.98
C GLY A 79 10.99 5.13 -15.16
N VAL A 80 12.27 5.38 -14.85
CA VAL A 80 13.31 5.55 -15.89
C VAL A 80 13.46 4.31 -16.76
N LEU A 81 13.39 3.10 -16.16
CA LEU A 81 13.44 1.85 -16.91
C LEU A 81 12.21 1.69 -17.82
N ALA A 82 11.01 2.02 -17.32
CA ALA A 82 9.75 1.94 -18.06
C ALA A 82 9.70 2.89 -19.27
N ASP A 83 10.48 3.98 -19.24
CA ASP A 83 10.60 4.93 -20.34
C ASP A 83 11.63 4.50 -21.40
N ARG A 84 12.57 3.62 -21.03
CA ARG A 84 13.66 3.20 -21.93
C ARG A 84 13.44 1.82 -22.56
N VAL A 85 12.70 0.95 -21.93
CA VAL A 85 12.50 -0.44 -22.34
C VAL A 85 11.02 -0.70 -22.60
N ASN A 86 10.72 -1.65 -23.48
CA ASN A 86 9.35 -2.06 -23.74
C ASN A 86 8.69 -2.56 -22.43
N ARG A 87 7.63 -1.88 -22.00
CA ARG A 87 6.93 -2.13 -20.72
C ARG A 87 6.41 -3.55 -20.60
N ARG A 88 5.92 -4.15 -21.71
CA ARG A 88 5.55 -5.57 -21.74
C ARG A 88 6.73 -6.46 -21.36
N THR A 89 7.90 -6.23 -21.98
CA THR A 89 9.10 -7.05 -21.71
C THR A 89 9.53 -6.92 -20.24
N ILE A 90 9.42 -5.73 -19.64
CA ILE A 90 9.71 -5.52 -18.22
C ILE A 90 8.75 -6.34 -17.37
N MET A 91 7.43 -6.22 -17.54
CA MET A 91 6.43 -6.93 -16.75
C MET A 91 6.62 -8.44 -16.82
N VAL A 92 6.69 -9.00 -18.04
CA VAL A 92 6.92 -10.44 -18.26
C VAL A 92 8.21 -10.92 -17.60
N ALA A 93 9.30 -10.15 -17.71
CA ALA A 93 10.58 -10.52 -17.10
C ALA A 93 10.52 -10.50 -15.58
N LEU A 94 9.89 -9.47 -14.98
CA LEU A 94 9.75 -9.34 -13.53
C LEU A 94 8.94 -10.49 -12.94
N ASP A 95 7.80 -10.82 -13.53
CA ASP A 95 6.97 -11.93 -13.07
C ASP A 95 7.66 -13.30 -13.29
N ALA A 96 8.31 -13.51 -14.43
CA ALA A 96 9.06 -14.74 -14.67
C ALA A 96 10.22 -14.91 -13.67
N ILE A 97 10.98 -13.85 -13.39
CA ILE A 97 12.04 -13.87 -12.38
C ILE A 97 11.45 -14.11 -10.98
N SER A 98 10.32 -13.50 -10.64
CA SER A 98 9.61 -13.71 -9.36
C SER A 98 9.19 -15.18 -9.20
N ALA A 99 8.63 -15.79 -10.25
CA ALA A 99 8.26 -17.21 -10.23
C ALA A 99 9.47 -18.11 -9.98
N VAL A 100 10.59 -17.87 -10.71
CA VAL A 100 11.84 -18.62 -10.54
C VAL A 100 12.45 -18.43 -9.16
N LEU A 101 12.44 -17.20 -8.65
CA LEU A 101 12.94 -16.87 -7.31
C LEU A 101 12.16 -17.61 -6.21
N VAL A 102 10.82 -17.59 -6.28
CA VAL A 102 9.99 -18.30 -5.31
C VAL A 102 10.15 -19.81 -5.44
N LEU A 103 10.28 -20.36 -6.66
CA LEU A 103 10.56 -21.76 -6.88
C LEU A 103 11.91 -22.19 -6.28
N ALA A 104 12.96 -21.41 -6.53
CA ALA A 104 14.29 -21.66 -5.95
C ALA A 104 14.23 -21.63 -4.41
N SER A 105 13.54 -20.64 -3.84
CA SER A 105 13.33 -20.53 -2.39
C SER A 105 12.53 -21.73 -1.86
N ALA A 106 11.52 -22.20 -2.57
CA ALA A 106 10.73 -23.38 -2.18
C ALA A 106 11.61 -24.64 -2.11
N ILE A 107 12.55 -24.81 -3.04
CA ILE A 107 13.50 -25.93 -3.03
C ILE A 107 14.44 -25.81 -1.81
N VAL A 108 14.94 -24.61 -1.53
CA VAL A 108 15.78 -24.36 -0.34
C VAL A 108 15.00 -24.72 0.92
N PHE A 109 13.78 -24.23 1.10
CA PHE A 109 12.98 -24.52 2.29
C PHE A 109 12.55 -25.99 2.40
N ALA A 110 12.40 -26.70 1.28
CA ALA A 110 12.13 -28.12 1.28
C ALA A 110 13.31 -28.95 1.82
N THR A 111 14.54 -28.46 1.67
CA THR A 111 15.77 -29.14 2.09
C THR A 111 16.26 -28.69 3.48
N THR A 112 16.17 -27.39 3.77
CA THR A 112 16.70 -26.78 5.00
C THR A 112 15.65 -26.50 6.07
N GLY A 113 14.35 -26.54 5.72
CA GLY A 113 13.27 -26.11 6.60
C GLY A 113 13.24 -24.58 6.77
N PHE A 114 12.80 -24.12 7.94
CA PHE A 114 12.76 -22.70 8.28
C PHE A 114 14.16 -22.09 8.31
N HIS A 115 14.36 -21.03 7.56
CA HIS A 115 15.64 -20.31 7.50
C HIS A 115 15.40 -18.82 7.30
N ILE A 116 15.52 -18.04 8.40
CA ILE A 116 15.16 -16.61 8.44
C ILE A 116 15.90 -15.77 7.38
N VAL A 117 17.19 -16.03 7.16
CA VAL A 117 17.99 -15.28 6.19
C VAL A 117 17.50 -15.55 4.76
N ALA A 118 17.13 -16.79 4.45
CA ALA A 118 16.58 -17.12 3.13
C ALA A 118 15.22 -16.46 2.90
N ILE A 119 14.36 -16.42 3.93
CA ILE A 119 13.07 -15.71 3.88
C ILE A 119 13.29 -14.22 3.65
N ALA A 120 14.16 -13.58 4.46
CA ALA A 120 14.48 -12.17 4.31
C ALA A 120 15.06 -11.85 2.93
N THR A 121 15.99 -12.68 2.42
CA THR A 121 16.58 -12.52 1.08
C THR A 121 15.53 -12.62 -0.01
N MET A 122 14.66 -13.63 0.03
CA MET A 122 13.56 -13.78 -0.93
C MET A 122 12.64 -12.56 -0.91
N GLN A 123 12.23 -12.09 0.29
CA GLN A 123 11.35 -10.94 0.43
C GLN A 123 12.00 -9.64 -0.10
N VAL A 124 13.29 -9.44 0.17
CA VAL A 124 14.06 -8.29 -0.36
C VAL A 124 14.13 -8.34 -1.89
N LEU A 125 14.42 -9.51 -2.47
CA LEU A 125 14.51 -9.67 -3.93
C LEU A 125 13.14 -9.47 -4.60
N LEU A 126 12.06 -9.99 -4.02
CA LEU A 126 10.70 -9.72 -4.50
C LEU A 126 10.34 -8.24 -4.39
N ALA A 127 10.77 -7.56 -3.33
CA ALA A 127 10.56 -6.12 -3.18
C ALA A 127 11.35 -5.30 -4.21
N VAL A 128 12.56 -5.73 -4.56
CA VAL A 128 13.34 -5.14 -5.66
C VAL A 128 12.57 -5.26 -6.98
N LEU A 129 12.07 -6.45 -7.31
CA LEU A 129 11.30 -6.67 -8.54
C LEU A 129 10.01 -5.82 -8.54
N GLY A 130 9.26 -5.80 -7.45
CA GLY A 130 8.05 -5.00 -7.29
C GLY A 130 8.29 -3.48 -7.39
N ALA A 131 9.48 -3.00 -7.02
CA ALA A 131 9.84 -1.59 -7.16
C ALA A 131 9.88 -1.13 -8.63
N PHE A 132 10.14 -2.03 -9.56
CA PHE A 132 10.11 -1.77 -11.01
C PHE A 132 8.75 -2.05 -11.64
N GLU A 133 7.98 -2.97 -11.08
CA GLU A 133 6.68 -3.40 -11.63
C GLU A 133 5.64 -2.27 -11.58
N THR A 134 5.41 -1.69 -10.41
CA THR A 134 4.39 -0.64 -10.21
C THR A 134 4.56 0.56 -11.16
N PRO A 135 5.75 1.18 -11.29
CA PRO A 135 5.95 2.27 -12.24
C PRO A 135 5.75 1.85 -13.69
N THR A 136 6.13 0.61 -14.05
CA THR A 136 5.98 0.08 -15.41
C THR A 136 4.51 -0.04 -15.81
N VAL A 137 3.67 -0.57 -14.92
CA VAL A 137 2.22 -0.67 -15.14
C VAL A 137 1.57 0.70 -15.25
N GLN A 138 1.92 1.63 -14.36
CA GLN A 138 1.42 2.99 -14.42
C GLN A 138 1.81 3.71 -15.71
N ALA A 139 3.02 3.48 -16.22
CA ALA A 139 3.47 4.03 -17.49
C ALA A 139 2.79 3.39 -18.71
N ALA A 140 2.35 2.12 -18.63
CA ALA A 140 1.66 1.44 -19.71
C ALA A 140 0.25 2.02 -19.99
N LEU A 141 -0.45 2.51 -18.97
CA LEU A 141 -1.82 3.02 -19.10
C LEU A 141 -1.97 4.21 -20.06
N PRO A 142 -1.15 5.28 -19.97
CA PRO A 142 -1.21 6.37 -20.94
C PRO A 142 -0.99 5.90 -22.38
N GLN A 143 -0.11 4.94 -22.59
CA GLN A 143 0.18 4.37 -23.90
C GLN A 143 -1.03 3.62 -24.47
N MET A 144 -1.72 2.84 -23.64
CA MET A 144 -2.90 2.07 -24.04
C MET A 144 -4.12 2.95 -24.36
N PHE A 145 -4.27 4.07 -23.63
CA PHE A 145 -5.45 4.93 -23.74
C PHE A 145 -5.23 6.24 -24.50
N ARG A 146 -4.04 6.45 -25.09
CA ARG A 146 -3.68 7.69 -25.79
C ARG A 146 -4.73 8.12 -26.83
N GLN A 147 -5.29 7.17 -27.56
CA GLN A 147 -6.28 7.41 -28.62
C GLN A 147 -7.72 7.63 -28.12
N TYR A 148 -8.01 7.31 -26.84
CA TYR A 148 -9.37 7.31 -26.28
C TYR A 148 -9.66 8.52 -25.36
N GLY A 149 -8.67 9.36 -25.13
CA GLY A 149 -8.78 10.60 -24.36
C GLY A 149 -8.70 10.45 -22.82
N PRO A 150 -8.64 11.60 -22.10
CA PRO A 150 -8.33 11.63 -20.67
C PRO A 150 -9.37 10.96 -19.76
N ALA A 151 -10.65 10.97 -20.17
CA ALA A 151 -11.73 10.36 -19.39
C ALA A 151 -11.57 8.83 -19.30
N THR A 152 -11.25 8.19 -20.43
CA THR A 152 -11.02 6.73 -20.50
C THR A 152 -9.75 6.34 -19.75
N MET A 153 -8.70 7.14 -19.84
CA MET A 153 -7.48 6.93 -19.06
C MET A 153 -7.76 6.96 -17.56
N ARG A 154 -8.55 7.94 -17.06
CA ARG A 154 -8.95 7.99 -15.65
C ARG A 154 -9.74 6.75 -15.21
N GLN A 155 -10.65 6.26 -16.07
CA GLN A 155 -11.39 5.03 -15.81
C GLN A 155 -10.46 3.80 -15.76
N GLY A 156 -9.50 3.69 -16.68
CA GLY A 156 -8.49 2.63 -16.66
C GLY A 156 -7.65 2.64 -15.37
N MET A 157 -7.18 3.81 -14.94
CA MET A 157 -6.47 3.97 -13.66
C MET A 157 -7.37 3.56 -12.47
N ALA A 158 -8.65 3.93 -12.48
CA ALA A 158 -9.59 3.53 -11.43
C ALA A 158 -9.74 2.00 -11.35
N VAL A 159 -9.84 1.31 -12.50
CA VAL A 159 -9.91 -0.16 -12.54
C VAL A 159 -8.64 -0.79 -11.97
N ILE A 160 -7.45 -0.32 -12.34
CA ILE A 160 -6.17 -0.84 -11.80
C ILE A 160 -6.12 -0.61 -10.28
N ASN A 161 -6.49 0.57 -9.78
CA ASN A 161 -6.55 0.84 -8.35
C ASN A 161 -7.53 -0.08 -7.61
N GLN A 162 -8.69 -0.37 -8.19
CA GLN A 162 -9.65 -1.30 -7.62
C GLN A 162 -9.09 -2.73 -7.56
N VAL A 163 -8.40 -3.17 -8.61
CA VAL A 163 -7.73 -4.48 -8.63
C VAL A 163 -6.64 -4.56 -7.57
N GLN A 164 -5.82 -3.51 -7.41
CA GLN A 164 -4.82 -3.43 -6.35
C GLN A 164 -5.43 -3.55 -4.96
N GLN A 165 -6.52 -2.83 -4.70
CA GLN A 165 -7.23 -2.90 -3.43
C GLN A 165 -7.81 -4.30 -3.17
N LEU A 166 -8.44 -4.90 -4.17
CA LEU A 166 -9.01 -6.25 -4.07
C LEU A 166 -7.91 -7.30 -3.86
N SER A 167 -6.80 -7.18 -4.61
CA SER A 167 -5.63 -8.06 -4.48
C SER A 167 -4.88 -7.88 -3.15
N SER A 168 -5.14 -6.81 -2.40
CA SER A 168 -4.62 -6.62 -1.05
C SER A 168 -5.53 -7.21 0.02
N LEU A 169 -6.84 -7.14 -0.17
CA LEU A 169 -7.84 -7.61 0.82
C LEU A 169 -8.05 -9.13 0.79
N LEU A 170 -8.24 -9.70 -0.41
CA LEU A 170 -8.55 -11.12 -0.54
C LEU A 170 -7.45 -12.04 0.02
N PRO A 171 -6.15 -11.77 -0.19
CA PRO A 171 -5.09 -12.61 0.37
C PRO A 171 -5.04 -12.62 1.89
N SER A 172 -5.35 -11.52 2.57
CA SER A 172 -5.39 -11.49 4.03
C SER A 172 -6.44 -12.47 4.56
N PHE A 173 -7.63 -12.45 3.95
CA PHE A 173 -8.73 -13.31 4.34
C PHE A 173 -8.48 -14.78 3.99
N LEU A 174 -8.17 -15.03 2.72
CA LEU A 174 -7.94 -16.39 2.20
C LEU A 174 -6.62 -16.96 2.71
N GLY A 175 -5.59 -16.12 2.81
CA GLY A 175 -4.25 -16.52 3.23
C GLY A 175 -4.21 -17.09 4.64
N GLY A 176 -4.96 -16.50 5.57
CA GLY A 176 -5.10 -17.02 6.93
C GLY A 176 -5.65 -18.43 6.98
N VAL A 177 -6.75 -18.67 6.26
CA VAL A 177 -7.41 -19.98 6.18
C VAL A 177 -6.52 -20.99 5.44
N LEU A 178 -6.01 -20.63 4.27
CA LEU A 178 -5.21 -21.54 3.46
C LEU A 178 -3.85 -21.86 4.11
N TYR A 179 -3.21 -20.88 4.75
CA TYR A 179 -1.97 -21.11 5.48
C TYR A 179 -2.20 -22.02 6.70
N ALA A 180 -3.28 -21.83 7.47
CA ALA A 180 -3.60 -22.66 8.61
C ALA A 180 -3.90 -24.11 8.22
N MET A 181 -4.57 -24.33 7.07
CA MET A 181 -4.95 -25.68 6.60
C MET A 181 -3.81 -26.40 5.89
N PHE A 182 -3.00 -25.72 5.10
CA PHE A 182 -2.06 -26.32 4.16
C PHE A 182 -0.61 -25.89 4.35
N GLY A 183 -0.38 -24.93 5.25
CA GLY A 183 0.94 -24.40 5.57
C GLY A 183 1.61 -23.63 4.43
N ILE A 184 2.90 -23.34 4.61
CA ILE A 184 3.68 -22.50 3.72
C ILE A 184 3.87 -23.11 2.31
N ARG A 185 3.88 -24.42 2.17
CA ARG A 185 4.11 -25.09 0.89
C ARG A 185 3.04 -24.74 -0.14
N LEU A 186 1.77 -24.79 0.22
CA LEU A 186 0.69 -24.43 -0.69
C LEU A 186 0.77 -22.96 -1.08
N MET A 187 1.10 -22.07 -0.11
CA MET A 187 1.24 -20.64 -0.37
C MET A 187 2.33 -20.35 -1.42
N MET A 188 3.46 -21.05 -1.34
CA MET A 188 4.52 -20.92 -2.34
C MET A 188 4.08 -21.43 -3.71
N ILE A 189 3.36 -22.54 -3.77
CA ILE A 189 2.83 -23.08 -5.04
C ILE A 189 1.84 -22.08 -5.67
N ILE A 190 0.94 -21.50 -4.87
CA ILE A 190 0.00 -20.48 -5.35
C ILE A 190 0.78 -19.27 -5.91
N ALA A 191 1.80 -18.79 -5.19
CA ALA A 191 2.60 -17.65 -5.63
C ALA A 191 3.36 -17.94 -6.94
N ILE A 192 3.99 -19.12 -7.05
CA ILE A 192 4.67 -19.56 -8.29
C ILE A 192 3.67 -19.60 -9.46
N ALA A 193 2.50 -20.22 -9.25
CA ALA A 193 1.46 -20.31 -10.27
C ALA A 193 0.92 -18.93 -10.66
N SER A 194 0.77 -18.03 -9.68
CA SER A 194 0.32 -16.65 -9.91
C SER A 194 1.32 -15.86 -10.75
N PHE A 195 2.60 -15.84 -10.37
CA PHE A 195 3.63 -15.14 -11.14
C PHE A 195 3.83 -15.74 -12.54
N ALA A 196 3.88 -17.06 -12.65
CA ALA A 196 4.00 -17.72 -13.96
C ALA A 196 2.76 -17.47 -14.85
N GLY A 197 1.57 -17.50 -14.25
CA GLY A 197 0.32 -17.19 -14.94
C GLY A 197 0.24 -15.73 -15.41
N ALA A 198 0.67 -14.79 -14.56
CA ALA A 198 0.75 -13.37 -14.90
C ALA A 198 1.74 -13.16 -16.07
N ALA A 199 2.96 -13.68 -15.97
CA ALA A 199 3.94 -13.60 -17.05
C ALA A 199 3.39 -14.19 -18.37
N ALA A 200 2.68 -15.32 -18.32
CA ALA A 200 2.06 -15.91 -19.49
C ALA A 200 0.97 -15.02 -20.11
N LEU A 201 0.10 -14.42 -19.29
CA LEU A 201 -0.93 -13.50 -19.76
C LEU A 201 -0.31 -12.23 -20.38
N GLU A 202 0.69 -11.67 -19.74
CA GLU A 202 1.38 -10.46 -20.19
C GLU A 202 2.18 -10.66 -21.47
N CYS A 203 2.64 -11.88 -21.77
CA CYS A 203 3.23 -12.23 -23.05
C CYS A 203 2.32 -11.96 -24.26
N PHE A 204 1.02 -11.97 -24.08
CA PHE A 204 0.05 -11.73 -25.15
C PHE A 204 -0.37 -10.26 -25.31
N ILE A 205 0.09 -9.36 -24.43
CA ILE A 205 -0.17 -7.91 -24.50
C ILE A 205 0.63 -7.33 -25.67
N ARG A 206 0.00 -6.42 -26.43
CA ARG A 206 0.65 -5.71 -27.53
C ARG A 206 0.92 -4.27 -27.10
N LEU A 207 2.12 -3.98 -26.64
CA LEU A 207 2.59 -2.63 -26.35
C LEU A 207 3.75 -2.30 -27.30
N SER A 208 3.65 -1.12 -27.94
CA SER A 208 4.75 -0.58 -28.77
C SER A 208 5.93 -0.20 -27.85
N ALA A 209 7.13 -0.14 -28.44
CA ALA A 209 8.25 0.47 -27.72
C ALA A 209 7.92 1.94 -27.38
N PRO A 210 8.38 2.47 -26.25
CA PRO A 210 8.16 3.88 -25.94
C PRO A 210 8.79 4.77 -27.01
N ASP A 211 8.06 5.83 -27.42
CA ASP A 211 8.64 6.87 -28.27
C ASP A 211 9.73 7.58 -27.45
N ARG A 212 10.96 7.52 -27.94
CA ARG A 212 12.08 8.23 -27.36
C ARG A 212 11.94 9.70 -27.71
N GLY A 213 11.32 10.50 -26.82
CA GLY A 213 11.47 11.95 -26.88
C GLY A 213 12.87 12.33 -26.39
N ASP A 214 13.52 13.26 -27.07
CA ASP A 214 14.84 13.81 -26.71
C ASP A 214 14.77 14.77 -25.49
N GLU A 215 13.72 14.73 -24.69
CA GLU A 215 13.63 15.56 -23.49
C GLU A 215 14.50 14.97 -22.38
N GLU A 216 15.53 15.71 -21.99
CA GLU A 216 16.30 15.44 -20.76
C GLU A 216 15.36 15.62 -19.54
N LEU A 217 14.86 14.53 -19.01
CA LEU A 217 14.10 14.54 -17.78
C LEU A 217 15.05 14.90 -16.61
N PRO A 218 14.65 15.83 -15.74
CA PRO A 218 15.45 16.17 -14.56
C PRO A 218 15.71 14.92 -13.72
N THR A 219 16.88 14.87 -13.10
CA THR A 219 17.24 13.71 -12.29
C THR A 219 16.30 13.63 -11.07
N PRO A 220 15.84 12.43 -10.67
CA PRO A 220 14.95 12.26 -9.51
C PRO A 220 15.50 12.92 -8.23
N LEU A 221 16.83 13.00 -8.11
CA LEU A 221 17.49 13.62 -6.97
C LEU A 221 17.38 15.16 -6.97
N GLU A 222 17.43 15.79 -8.14
CA GLU A 222 17.25 17.25 -8.28
C GLU A 222 15.80 17.65 -7.99
N ASP A 223 14.83 16.86 -8.45
CA ASP A 223 13.42 17.07 -8.17
C ASP A 223 13.11 16.90 -6.67
N LEU A 224 13.70 15.90 -6.03
CA LEU A 224 13.60 15.72 -4.59
C LEU A 224 14.19 16.91 -3.81
N LYS A 225 15.40 17.35 -4.19
CA LYS A 225 16.08 18.49 -3.55
C LYS A 225 15.29 19.80 -3.72
N ALA A 226 14.74 20.04 -4.92
CA ALA A 226 13.89 21.20 -5.19
C ALA A 226 12.61 21.17 -4.36
N GLY A 227 11.96 20.02 -4.26
CA GLY A 227 10.76 19.81 -3.43
C GLY A 227 11.03 20.03 -1.94
N VAL A 228 12.13 19.47 -1.39
CA VAL A 228 12.54 19.68 0.03
C VAL A 228 12.76 21.16 0.30
N ARG A 229 13.50 21.85 -0.58
CA ARG A 229 13.80 23.28 -0.42
C ARG A 229 12.52 24.13 -0.44
N PHE A 230 11.61 23.84 -1.36
CA PHE A 230 10.31 24.51 -1.45
C PHE A 230 9.47 24.31 -0.17
N LEU A 231 9.37 23.08 0.32
CA LEU A 231 8.58 22.78 1.51
C LEU A 231 9.14 23.45 2.77
N ILE A 232 10.46 23.45 2.95
CA ILE A 232 11.08 24.03 4.16
C ILE A 232 11.03 25.56 4.13
N LYS A 233 11.30 26.18 2.95
CA LYS A 233 11.44 27.64 2.85
C LYS A 233 10.12 28.35 2.52
N ASP A 234 9.38 27.84 1.54
CA ASP A 234 8.26 28.56 0.97
C ASP A 234 6.91 28.13 1.57
N ARG A 235 6.81 26.88 2.05
CA ARG A 235 5.56 26.29 2.58
C ARG A 235 5.77 25.47 3.86
N PRO A 236 6.27 26.07 4.95
CA PRO A 236 6.57 25.35 6.20
C PRO A 236 5.34 24.67 6.82
N ASN A 237 4.13 25.19 6.58
CA ASN A 237 2.90 24.56 7.07
C ASN A 237 2.60 23.25 6.34
N VAL A 238 2.82 23.18 5.02
CA VAL A 238 2.69 21.93 4.26
C VAL A 238 3.74 20.92 4.75
N PHE A 239 4.98 21.35 4.98
CA PHE A 239 6.03 20.49 5.53
C PHE A 239 5.66 19.91 6.91
N ARG A 240 5.09 20.73 7.81
CA ARG A 240 4.61 20.25 9.12
C ARG A 240 3.48 19.22 8.96
N LEU A 241 2.56 19.44 8.02
CA LEU A 241 1.49 18.47 7.74
C LEU A 241 2.05 17.13 7.22
N LEU A 242 3.10 17.16 6.40
CA LEU A 242 3.78 15.95 5.93
C LEU A 242 4.48 15.21 7.07
N LEU A 243 5.17 15.92 7.96
CA LEU A 243 5.77 15.31 9.16
C LEU A 243 4.71 14.70 10.08
N PHE A 244 3.58 15.37 10.22
CA PHE A 244 2.46 14.84 10.97
C PHE A 244 1.89 13.57 10.34
N ALA A 245 1.69 13.55 9.02
CA ALA A 245 1.26 12.36 8.30
C ALA A 245 2.27 11.21 8.44
N ALA A 246 3.56 11.51 8.41
CA ALA A 246 4.61 10.52 8.65
C ALA A 246 4.57 9.96 10.08
N ALA A 247 4.42 10.81 11.08
CA ALA A 247 4.29 10.38 12.47
C ALA A 247 3.03 9.52 12.69
N LEU A 248 1.91 9.89 12.04
CA LEU A 248 0.69 9.09 12.06
C LEU A 248 0.90 7.72 11.40
N ASN A 249 1.55 7.66 10.24
CA ASN A 249 1.89 6.40 9.58
C ASN A 249 2.85 5.55 10.42
N PHE A 250 3.84 6.16 11.08
CA PHE A 250 4.76 5.47 11.99
C PHE A 250 3.97 4.72 13.09
N VAL A 251 3.03 5.40 13.73
CA VAL A 251 2.23 4.82 14.82
C VAL A 251 1.24 3.79 14.29
N LEU A 252 0.47 4.13 13.24
CA LEU A 252 -0.56 3.25 12.69
C LEU A 252 0.03 1.97 12.11
N ILE A 253 1.07 2.06 11.28
CA ILE A 253 1.65 0.88 10.64
C ILE A 253 2.47 0.06 11.62
N GLY A 254 3.14 0.70 12.60
CA GLY A 254 3.80 -0.01 13.68
C GLY A 254 2.81 -0.86 14.50
N TYR A 255 1.68 -0.25 14.89
CA TYR A 255 0.62 -0.94 15.61
C TYR A 255 -0.08 -1.99 14.75
N SER A 256 -0.64 -1.62 13.59
CA SER A 256 -1.45 -2.54 12.78
C SER A 256 -0.62 -3.61 12.07
N GLY A 257 0.59 -3.28 11.61
CA GLY A 257 1.43 -4.20 10.86
C GLY A 257 2.25 -5.16 11.73
N VAL A 258 2.54 -4.79 12.99
CA VAL A 258 3.33 -5.61 13.90
C VAL A 258 2.58 -5.96 15.18
N GLY A 259 2.04 -4.96 15.86
CA GLY A 259 1.39 -5.15 17.15
C GLY A 259 0.15 -6.01 17.07
N PHE A 260 -0.70 -5.77 16.08
CA PHE A 260 -1.96 -6.50 15.91
C PHE A 260 -1.75 -8.00 15.63
N PRO A 261 -0.95 -8.42 14.61
CA PRO A 261 -0.67 -9.83 14.36
C PRO A 261 0.06 -10.49 15.54
N TYR A 262 1.06 -9.84 16.13
CA TYR A 262 1.80 -10.37 17.28
C TYR A 262 0.87 -10.62 18.48
N THR A 263 0.00 -9.66 18.79
CA THR A 263 -0.93 -9.78 19.91
C THR A 263 -1.89 -10.95 19.71
N ILE A 264 -2.46 -11.13 18.53
CA ILE A 264 -3.41 -12.22 18.26
C ILE A 264 -2.70 -13.58 18.24
N ARG A 265 -1.56 -13.69 17.55
CA ARG A 265 -0.87 -14.95 17.32
C ARG A 265 -0.07 -15.41 18.53
N THR A 266 0.78 -14.52 19.07
CA THR A 266 1.75 -14.88 20.10
C THR A 266 1.19 -14.69 21.50
N VAL A 267 0.52 -13.55 21.76
CA VAL A 267 0.07 -13.21 23.12
C VAL A 267 -1.27 -13.89 23.47
N LEU A 268 -2.24 -13.83 22.56
CA LEU A 268 -3.55 -14.47 22.77
C LEU A 268 -3.58 -15.94 22.34
N GLY A 269 -2.60 -16.40 21.56
CA GLY A 269 -2.45 -17.80 21.15
C GLY A 269 -3.48 -18.29 20.12
N PHE A 270 -4.16 -17.39 19.40
CA PHE A 270 -5.09 -17.78 18.34
C PHE A 270 -4.35 -18.26 17.09
N ASP A 271 -5.01 -19.12 16.31
CA ASP A 271 -4.47 -19.61 15.05
C ASP A 271 -4.45 -18.55 13.93
N THR A 272 -3.80 -18.87 12.82
CA THR A 272 -3.68 -17.96 11.67
C THR A 272 -5.02 -17.72 10.98
N THR A 273 -5.99 -18.65 11.10
CA THR A 273 -7.33 -18.47 10.56
C THR A 273 -8.05 -17.31 11.27
N VAL A 274 -8.01 -17.29 12.60
CA VAL A 274 -8.60 -16.21 13.41
C VAL A 274 -7.93 -14.89 13.09
N TYR A 275 -6.60 -14.86 12.98
CA TYR A 275 -5.88 -13.65 12.56
C TYR A 275 -6.30 -13.21 11.15
N GLY A 276 -6.35 -14.10 10.16
CA GLY A 276 -6.76 -13.76 8.80
C GLY A 276 -8.19 -13.22 8.72
N ILE A 277 -9.12 -13.75 9.50
CA ILE A 277 -10.49 -13.22 9.60
C ILE A 277 -10.47 -11.82 10.23
N ALA A 278 -9.70 -11.63 11.32
CA ALA A 278 -9.58 -10.34 11.98
C ALA A 278 -8.98 -9.27 11.05
N ASP A 279 -7.90 -9.59 10.34
CA ASP A 279 -7.24 -8.70 9.37
C ASP A 279 -8.17 -8.40 8.18
N GLY A 280 -8.89 -9.41 7.69
CA GLY A 280 -9.92 -9.23 6.66
C GLY A 280 -11.05 -8.30 7.10
N LEU A 281 -11.53 -8.39 8.34
CA LEU A 281 -12.55 -7.47 8.90
C LEU A 281 -12.02 -6.03 8.97
N ILE A 282 -10.75 -5.83 9.33
CA ILE A 282 -10.10 -4.51 9.29
C ILE A 282 -10.07 -3.99 7.85
N GLY A 283 -9.69 -4.84 6.88
CA GLY A 283 -9.69 -4.48 5.47
C GLY A 283 -11.08 -4.07 4.96
N VAL A 284 -12.11 -4.84 5.29
CA VAL A 284 -13.52 -4.51 4.97
C VAL A 284 -13.94 -3.20 5.63
N SER A 285 -13.54 -2.96 6.89
CA SER A 285 -13.82 -1.69 7.58
C SER A 285 -13.14 -0.50 6.89
N GLY A 286 -11.96 -0.69 6.33
CA GLY A 286 -11.27 0.31 5.51
C GLY A 286 -12.04 0.68 4.25
N VAL A 287 -12.52 -0.32 3.49
CA VAL A 287 -13.36 -0.10 2.30
C VAL A 287 -14.67 0.60 2.67
N ALA A 288 -15.35 0.12 3.71
CA ALA A 288 -16.58 0.75 4.20
C ALA A 288 -16.32 2.18 4.69
N GLY A 289 -15.23 2.39 5.43
CA GLY A 289 -14.79 3.70 5.91
C GLY A 289 -14.52 4.68 4.77
N ALA A 290 -13.82 4.25 3.73
CA ALA A 290 -13.55 5.07 2.55
C ALA A 290 -14.85 5.43 1.80
N PHE A 291 -15.78 4.48 1.65
CA PHE A 291 -17.08 4.72 1.04
C PHE A 291 -17.90 5.72 1.86
N ILE A 292 -18.04 5.51 3.17
CA ILE A 292 -18.77 6.41 4.07
C ILE A 292 -18.12 7.80 4.08
N ALA A 293 -16.79 7.89 4.20
CA ALA A 293 -16.06 9.16 4.15
C ALA A 293 -16.34 9.90 2.84
N GLY A 294 -16.40 9.18 1.70
CA GLY A 294 -16.73 9.73 0.39
C GLY A 294 -18.11 10.38 0.34
N LEU A 295 -19.12 9.78 1.00
CA LEU A 295 -20.48 10.36 1.09
C LEU A 295 -20.50 11.69 1.86
N PHE A 296 -19.59 11.88 2.81
CA PHE A 296 -19.47 13.09 3.61
C PHE A 296 -18.40 14.05 3.09
N ALA A 297 -17.71 13.74 1.99
CA ALA A 297 -16.56 14.50 1.48
C ALA A 297 -16.81 16.01 1.38
N ALA A 298 -18.00 16.42 0.89
CA ALA A 298 -18.36 17.82 0.73
C ALA A 298 -18.55 18.59 2.06
N LYS A 299 -18.72 17.88 3.19
CA LYS A 299 -18.94 18.45 4.51
C LYS A 299 -17.68 18.41 5.39
N LEU A 300 -16.67 17.63 4.96
CA LEU A 300 -15.45 17.44 5.72
C LEU A 300 -14.49 18.63 5.46
N THR A 301 -14.09 19.28 6.53
CA THR A 301 -13.14 20.39 6.53
C THR A 301 -12.01 20.12 7.50
N MET A 302 -10.93 20.91 7.45
CA MET A 302 -9.79 20.78 8.38
C MET A 302 -10.21 20.86 9.86
N ARG A 303 -11.35 21.48 10.19
CA ARG A 303 -11.91 21.54 11.56
C ARG A 303 -12.21 20.17 12.15
N TRP A 304 -12.55 19.19 11.33
CA TRP A 304 -12.85 17.84 11.79
C TRP A 304 -11.60 17.03 12.15
N LEU A 305 -10.44 17.46 11.67
CA LEU A 305 -9.20 16.68 11.81
C LEU A 305 -8.79 16.44 13.27
N PRO A 306 -8.81 17.44 14.19
CA PRO A 306 -8.53 17.19 15.61
C PRO A 306 -9.52 16.23 16.26
N GLY A 307 -10.81 16.32 15.91
CA GLY A 307 -11.84 15.40 16.40
C GLY A 307 -11.62 13.97 15.93
N LEU A 308 -11.25 13.78 14.66
CA LEU A 308 -10.90 12.47 14.09
C LEU A 308 -9.64 11.90 14.75
N MET A 309 -8.64 12.73 15.02
CA MET A 309 -7.45 12.32 15.79
C MET A 309 -7.81 11.92 17.21
N ALA A 310 -8.73 12.63 17.85
CA ALA A 310 -9.25 12.26 19.18
C ALA A 310 -9.99 10.91 19.13
N THR A 311 -10.73 10.60 18.07
CA THR A 311 -11.36 9.26 17.92
C THR A 311 -10.33 8.15 17.80
N LEU A 312 -9.20 8.37 17.10
CA LEU A 312 -8.08 7.42 17.05
C LEU A 312 -7.50 7.18 18.45
N THR A 313 -7.27 8.26 19.21
CA THR A 313 -6.80 8.18 20.59
C THR A 313 -7.77 7.40 21.48
N LEU A 314 -9.06 7.75 21.44
CA LEU A 314 -10.10 7.13 22.25
C LEU A 314 -10.32 5.64 21.89
N ALA A 315 -10.13 5.26 20.63
CA ALA A 315 -10.23 3.87 20.20
C ALA A 315 -9.09 2.98 20.75
N MET A 316 -7.94 3.56 21.09
CA MET A 316 -6.82 2.80 21.68
C MET A 316 -7.02 2.52 23.18
N VAL A 317 -7.74 3.38 23.90
CA VAL A 317 -7.93 3.26 25.37
C VAL A 317 -8.58 1.93 25.78
N PRO A 318 -9.72 1.51 25.22
CA PRO A 318 -10.33 0.22 25.57
C PRO A 318 -9.44 -0.97 25.26
N GLN A 319 -8.65 -0.89 24.20
CA GLN A 319 -7.68 -1.92 23.82
C GLN A 319 -6.60 -2.09 24.90
N GLY A 320 -6.07 -0.99 25.44
CA GLY A 320 -5.11 -1.04 26.56
C GLY A 320 -5.74 -1.58 27.85
N ILE A 321 -6.94 -1.09 28.19
CA ILE A 321 -7.64 -1.46 29.42
C ILE A 321 -7.98 -2.95 29.44
N VAL A 322 -8.46 -3.53 28.34
CA VAL A 322 -8.88 -4.95 28.30
C VAL A 322 -7.74 -5.92 28.61
N PHE A 323 -6.48 -5.54 28.33
CA PHE A 323 -5.32 -6.36 28.67
C PHE A 323 -4.92 -6.25 30.15
N LEU A 324 -5.43 -5.28 30.91
CA LEU A 324 -5.27 -5.19 32.36
C LEU A 324 -6.36 -5.96 33.12
N LEU A 325 -7.48 -6.28 32.46
CA LEU A 325 -8.59 -6.98 33.07
C LEU A 325 -8.41 -8.51 33.01
N PRO A 326 -8.87 -9.23 34.05
CA PRO A 326 -8.85 -10.70 34.08
C PRO A 326 -9.98 -11.30 33.24
N VAL A 327 -10.07 -10.92 31.95
CA VAL A 327 -11.07 -11.43 31.01
C VAL A 327 -10.43 -12.45 30.07
N ASP A 328 -11.28 -13.30 29.45
CA ASP A 328 -10.86 -14.35 28.53
C ASP A 328 -10.24 -13.79 27.22
N ALA A 329 -9.52 -14.65 26.50
CA ALA A 329 -8.82 -14.27 25.27
C ALA A 329 -9.78 -13.82 24.15
N TRP A 330 -10.98 -14.42 24.07
CA TRP A 330 -11.98 -14.04 23.08
C TRP A 330 -12.52 -12.62 23.30
N THR A 331 -12.79 -12.23 24.55
CA THR A 331 -13.20 -10.87 24.91
C THR A 331 -12.10 -9.86 24.51
N LYS A 332 -10.83 -10.16 24.78
CA LYS A 332 -9.70 -9.32 24.37
C LYS A 332 -9.63 -9.20 22.86
N LEU A 333 -9.80 -10.30 22.13
CA LEU A 333 -9.79 -10.31 20.67
C LEU A 333 -10.93 -9.46 20.09
N VAL A 334 -12.15 -9.62 20.57
CA VAL A 334 -13.31 -8.85 20.06
C VAL A 334 -13.11 -7.35 20.30
N VAL A 335 -12.66 -6.95 21.48
CA VAL A 335 -12.35 -5.54 21.77
C VAL A 335 -11.25 -5.03 20.81
N LEU A 336 -10.19 -5.82 20.64
CA LEU A 336 -9.09 -5.46 19.74
C LEU A 336 -9.61 -5.22 18.31
N ILE A 337 -10.39 -6.15 17.74
CA ILE A 337 -10.94 -6.06 16.39
C ILE A 337 -11.85 -4.85 16.23
N VAL A 338 -12.85 -4.71 17.13
CA VAL A 338 -13.87 -3.65 17.04
C VAL A 338 -13.23 -2.26 17.03
N PHE A 339 -12.30 -2.02 17.96
CA PHE A 339 -11.65 -0.71 18.06
C PHE A 339 -10.59 -0.48 16.98
N THR A 340 -9.93 -1.53 16.48
CA THR A 340 -9.03 -1.41 15.32
C THR A 340 -9.82 -1.11 14.03
N CYS A 341 -10.99 -1.73 13.83
CA CYS A 341 -11.89 -1.37 12.74
C CYS A 341 -12.33 0.11 12.83
N GLY A 342 -12.67 0.60 14.03
CA GLY A 342 -12.96 2.00 14.28
C GLY A 342 -11.79 2.93 13.93
N THR A 343 -10.58 2.53 14.30
CA THR A 343 -9.34 3.25 13.95
C THR A 343 -9.15 3.30 12.44
N MET A 344 -9.41 2.22 11.72
CA MET A 344 -9.28 2.16 10.26
C MET A 344 -10.28 3.10 9.57
N VAL A 345 -11.54 3.10 10.02
CA VAL A 345 -12.56 4.03 9.52
C VAL A 345 -12.15 5.48 9.76
N ALA A 346 -11.73 5.84 10.98
CA ALA A 346 -11.29 7.20 11.30
C ALA A 346 -10.06 7.63 10.47
N SER A 347 -9.16 6.70 10.16
CA SER A 347 -8.02 6.94 9.28
C SER A 347 -8.44 7.27 7.85
N CYS A 348 -9.49 6.62 7.31
CA CYS A 348 -10.04 6.94 6.00
C CYS A 348 -10.56 8.38 5.93
N PHE A 349 -11.30 8.83 6.95
CA PHE A 349 -11.76 10.22 7.05
C PHE A 349 -10.59 11.20 7.15
N THR A 350 -9.57 10.86 7.94
CA THR A 350 -8.36 11.68 8.09
C THR A 350 -7.63 11.86 6.75
N ASN A 351 -7.44 10.78 5.99
CA ASN A 351 -6.81 10.83 4.67
C ASN A 351 -7.62 11.67 3.67
N LEU A 352 -8.96 11.57 3.71
CA LEU A 352 -9.84 12.33 2.83
C LEU A 352 -9.78 13.84 3.08
N ILE A 353 -9.40 14.28 4.28
CA ILE A 353 -9.18 15.70 4.62
C ILE A 353 -7.74 16.11 4.32
N ALA A 354 -6.75 15.31 4.77
CA ALA A 354 -5.35 15.70 4.74
C ALA A 354 -4.77 15.77 3.31
N VAL A 355 -5.09 14.79 2.45
CA VAL A 355 -4.54 14.72 1.10
C VAL A 355 -4.97 15.90 0.22
N PRO A 356 -6.27 16.25 0.11
CA PRO A 356 -6.69 17.45 -0.61
C PRO A 356 -6.15 18.75 -0.02
N ALA A 357 -6.03 18.84 1.31
CA ALA A 357 -5.46 20.03 1.95
C ALA A 357 -4.01 20.27 1.51
N ILE A 358 -3.19 19.22 1.41
CA ILE A 358 -1.83 19.31 0.86
C ILE A 358 -1.86 19.77 -0.60
N GLN A 359 -2.74 19.18 -1.41
CA GLN A 359 -2.85 19.49 -2.84
C GLN A 359 -3.28 20.95 -3.07
N LEU A 360 -4.32 21.41 -2.39
CA LEU A 360 -4.85 22.78 -2.53
C LEU A 360 -3.88 23.84 -1.99
N SER A 361 -3.05 23.50 -0.99
CA SER A 361 -2.05 24.41 -0.44
C SER A 361 -0.77 24.48 -1.27
N THR A 362 -0.68 23.70 -2.35
CA THR A 362 0.52 23.59 -3.20
C THR A 362 0.22 24.15 -4.59
N PRO A 363 1.06 25.05 -5.15
CA PRO A 363 0.92 25.52 -6.54
C PRO A 363 0.95 24.36 -7.54
N GLU A 364 0.17 24.44 -8.62
CA GLU A 364 0.05 23.37 -9.63
C GLU A 364 1.42 22.89 -10.16
N ALA A 365 2.34 23.83 -10.40
CA ALA A 365 3.70 23.50 -10.88
C ALA A 365 4.53 22.66 -9.89
N MET A 366 4.19 22.65 -8.61
CA MET A 366 4.90 21.93 -7.55
C MET A 366 4.09 20.76 -6.98
N ALA A 367 2.81 20.62 -7.35
CA ALA A 367 1.91 19.64 -6.77
C ALA A 367 2.44 18.19 -6.90
N GLY A 368 2.95 17.82 -8.07
CA GLY A 368 3.54 16.51 -8.30
C GLY A 368 4.75 16.23 -7.40
N LYS A 369 5.65 17.20 -7.25
CA LYS A 369 6.86 17.08 -6.42
C LYS A 369 6.51 16.96 -4.93
N VAL A 370 5.58 17.77 -4.45
CA VAL A 370 5.12 17.76 -3.06
C VAL A 370 4.40 16.44 -2.74
N MET A 371 3.54 15.95 -3.63
CA MET A 371 2.85 14.67 -3.44
C MET A 371 3.81 13.46 -3.45
N SER A 372 4.81 13.47 -4.34
CA SER A 372 5.86 12.44 -4.34
C SER A 372 6.66 12.45 -3.04
N MET A 373 6.97 13.63 -2.50
CA MET A 373 7.64 13.75 -1.20
C MET A 373 6.74 13.29 -0.06
N ALA A 374 5.44 13.60 -0.09
CA ALA A 374 4.48 13.12 0.90
C ALA A 374 4.47 11.59 0.94
N ALA A 375 4.41 10.96 -0.23
CA ALA A 375 4.48 9.52 -0.35
C ALA A 375 5.81 8.95 0.18
N ALA A 376 6.95 9.53 -0.22
CA ALA A 376 8.27 9.07 0.21
C ALA A 376 8.46 9.18 1.74
N VAL A 377 8.10 10.31 2.33
CA VAL A 377 8.21 10.53 3.79
C VAL A 377 7.29 9.57 4.56
N SER A 378 6.06 9.37 4.08
CA SER A 378 5.12 8.41 4.66
C SER A 378 5.63 6.97 4.55
N MET A 379 6.21 6.58 3.41
CA MET A 379 6.79 5.25 3.20
C MET A 379 8.02 5.02 4.09
N CYS A 380 8.89 6.02 4.27
CA CYS A 380 10.06 5.91 5.15
C CYS A 380 9.67 5.74 6.63
N ALA A 381 8.55 6.32 7.05
CA ALA A 381 8.07 6.20 8.43
C ALA A 381 7.59 4.78 8.78
N GLN A 382 7.11 4.01 7.80
CA GLN A 382 6.56 2.67 8.01
C GLN A 382 7.59 1.67 8.56
N PRO A 383 8.75 1.41 7.92
CA PRO A 383 9.73 0.47 8.46
C PRO A 383 10.27 0.89 9.81
N LEU A 384 10.42 2.19 10.06
CA LEU A 384 10.85 2.70 11.37
C LEU A 384 9.78 2.40 12.44
N GLY A 385 8.51 2.62 12.13
CA GLY A 385 7.41 2.27 13.02
C GLY A 385 7.37 0.77 13.31
N GLN A 386 7.47 -0.07 12.28
CA GLN A 386 7.49 -1.52 12.43
C GLN A 386 8.63 -1.98 13.35
N MET A 387 9.86 -1.49 13.14
CA MET A 387 11.02 -1.88 13.96
C MET A 387 10.88 -1.45 15.42
N VAL A 388 10.44 -0.21 15.67
CA VAL A 388 10.25 0.30 17.05
C VAL A 388 9.15 -0.46 17.77
N TYR A 389 8.02 -0.72 17.11
CA TYR A 389 6.94 -1.50 17.69
C TYR A 389 7.33 -2.97 17.90
N GLY A 390 8.05 -3.59 16.95
CA GLY A 390 8.57 -4.93 17.11
C GLY A 390 9.43 -5.07 18.37
N TRP A 391 10.38 -4.16 18.56
CA TRP A 391 11.20 -4.11 19.76
C TRP A 391 10.35 -3.87 21.03
N ALA A 392 9.41 -2.93 20.97
CA ALA A 392 8.58 -2.61 22.12
C ALA A 392 7.71 -3.80 22.57
N TYR A 393 7.12 -4.53 21.64
CA TYR A 393 6.30 -5.71 21.96
C TYR A 393 7.10 -6.89 22.51
N ASP A 394 8.37 -7.04 22.15
CA ASP A 394 9.24 -8.06 22.73
C ASP A 394 9.75 -7.69 24.14
N GLN A 395 9.86 -6.38 24.46
CA GLN A 395 10.43 -5.91 25.73
C GLN A 395 9.37 -5.56 26.78
N MET A 396 8.12 -5.26 26.37
CA MET A 396 7.10 -4.70 27.24
C MET A 396 5.78 -5.48 27.16
N PRO A 397 5.01 -5.56 28.25
CA PRO A 397 3.65 -6.07 28.19
C PRO A 397 2.79 -5.30 27.17
N VAL A 398 1.92 -6.03 26.47
CA VAL A 398 1.01 -5.48 25.43
C VAL A 398 0.25 -4.24 25.91
N ALA A 399 -0.29 -4.29 27.15
CA ALA A 399 -1.01 -3.15 27.74
C ALA A 399 -0.18 -1.87 27.75
N ILE A 400 1.10 -1.97 28.13
CA ILE A 400 2.00 -0.79 28.17
C ILE A 400 2.23 -0.24 26.78
N VAL A 401 2.48 -1.09 25.78
CA VAL A 401 2.68 -0.66 24.39
C VAL A 401 1.42 0.03 23.86
N LEU A 402 0.22 -0.51 24.17
CA LEU A 402 -1.06 0.10 23.77
C LEU A 402 -1.29 1.46 24.45
N PHE A 403 -0.90 1.63 25.72
CA PHE A 403 -0.97 2.94 26.39
C PHE A 403 0.06 3.93 25.84
N ILE A 404 1.26 3.48 25.50
CA ILE A 404 2.25 4.33 24.80
C ILE A 404 1.69 4.76 23.44
N THR A 405 1.07 3.85 22.69
CA THR A 405 0.41 4.16 21.41
C THR A 405 -0.71 5.19 21.60
N THR A 406 -1.53 5.02 22.65
CA THR A 406 -2.57 5.98 23.02
C THR A 406 -1.98 7.36 23.34
N ALA A 407 -0.90 7.41 24.10
CA ALA A 407 -0.20 8.67 24.43
C ALA A 407 0.38 9.35 23.18
N LEU A 408 0.96 8.58 22.26
CA LEU A 408 1.47 9.10 20.98
C LEU A 408 0.32 9.70 20.14
N PHE A 409 -0.82 9.02 20.02
CA PHE A 409 -1.98 9.57 19.32
C PHE A 409 -2.53 10.83 20.04
N ALA A 410 -2.55 10.85 21.38
CA ALA A 410 -2.95 12.02 22.15
C ALA A 410 -2.04 13.22 21.89
N VAL A 411 -0.72 13.02 21.87
CA VAL A 411 0.25 14.06 21.52
C VAL A 411 0.02 14.57 20.11
N LEU A 412 -0.16 13.67 19.13
CA LEU A 412 -0.47 14.06 17.76
C LEU A 412 -1.78 14.83 17.66
N THR A 413 -2.80 14.44 18.43
CA THR A 413 -4.09 15.16 18.50
C THR A 413 -3.90 16.57 19.01
N VAL A 414 -3.17 16.74 20.13
CA VAL A 414 -2.92 18.07 20.75
C VAL A 414 -2.13 18.97 19.78
N LEU A 415 -1.10 18.42 19.12
CA LEU A 415 -0.31 19.18 18.14
C LEU A 415 -1.11 19.58 16.91
N MET A 416 -2.16 18.81 16.55
CA MET A 416 -3.01 19.11 15.39
C MET A 416 -4.02 20.24 15.67
N VAL A 417 -4.45 20.47 16.92
CA VAL A 417 -5.45 21.48 17.26
C VAL A 417 -5.06 22.91 16.82
N PRO A 418 -3.86 23.44 17.18
CA PRO A 418 -3.45 24.77 16.71
C PRO A 418 -3.20 24.81 15.21
N PHE A 419 -2.81 23.68 14.63
CA PHE A 419 -2.51 23.57 13.23
C PHE A 419 -3.76 23.61 12.33
N ALA A 420 -4.82 22.93 12.74
CA ALA A 420 -6.09 22.95 12.00
C ALA A 420 -6.68 24.39 11.89
N LYS A 421 -6.45 25.23 12.88
CA LYS A 421 -6.88 26.64 12.86
C LYS A 421 -6.13 27.50 11.83
N GLN A 422 -4.85 27.20 11.56
CA GLN A 422 -4.04 27.96 10.61
C GLN A 422 -4.40 27.70 9.12
N PHE A 423 -5.14 26.66 8.82
CA PHE A 423 -5.64 26.37 7.46
C PHE A 423 -7.06 26.91 7.22
N GLU A 424 -7.63 27.62 8.18
CA GLU A 424 -8.96 28.25 8.09
C GLU A 424 -8.87 29.71 7.63
N ASP A 425 -7.73 30.35 7.86
CA ASP A 425 -7.40 31.72 7.41
C ASP A 425 -6.66 31.68 6.05
#